data_33200053992639c2308fc2b808ac50dc
#
_entry.id   33200053992639c2308fc2b808ac50dc
#
_cell.length_a   1.000
_cell.length_b   1.000
_cell.length_c   1.000
_cell.angle_alpha   90.00
_cell.angle_beta   90.00
_cell.angle_gamma   90.00
#
_symmetry.space_group_name_H-M   'P 1'
#
loop_
_entity.id
_entity.type
_entity.pdbx_description
1 polymer ?
#
loop_
_entity_poly.entity_id
_entity_poly.type
_entity_poly.pdbx_seq_one_letter_code
_entity_poly.pdbx_strand_id
1 'polypeptide(L)'
;MKYYLGDEAEDEKIDVWAKENGYEVYELLNNDIPELYSAGPGEFISLISNAALVCSDSFHCIVFSIIFSRPFLVYARQGSENYMTSRFDTLLNKFGFEDRWKHLVAPENYLKCDYSAVPERLEKEQQQFMDYLSNVLK
;
A
#
# COMPACT_ATOMS: atom_id res chain seq x y z
N MET A 1 -3.92 -7.77 -5.40
CA MET A 1 -2.90 -7.08 -6.22
C MET A 1 -1.57 -7.12 -5.50
N LYS A 2 -0.50 -7.48 -6.20
CA LYS A 2 0.88 -7.47 -5.70
C LYS A 2 1.70 -6.47 -6.53
N TYR A 3 2.49 -5.64 -5.87
CA TYR A 3 3.39 -4.68 -6.53
C TYR A 3 4.64 -4.47 -5.71
N TYR A 4 5.74 -5.04 -6.16
CA TYR A 4 7.02 -5.01 -5.48
C TYR A 4 8.11 -4.41 -6.36
N LEU A 5 8.93 -3.55 -5.77
CA LEU A 5 10.06 -2.90 -6.44
C LEU A 5 11.40 -3.55 -6.05
N GLY A 6 11.41 -4.39 -5.01
CA GLY A 6 12.57 -5.17 -4.57
C GLY A 6 12.47 -6.62 -5.00
N ASP A 7 13.62 -7.32 -4.99
CA ASP A 7 13.78 -8.67 -5.57
C ASP A 7 13.18 -9.82 -4.73
N GLU A 8 12.59 -9.58 -3.56
CA GLU A 8 12.32 -10.65 -2.59
C GLU A 8 10.89 -10.78 -2.10
N ALA A 9 9.95 -10.23 -2.79
CA ALA A 9 8.58 -10.33 -2.33
C ALA A 9 7.79 -11.49 -2.95
N GLU A 10 8.42 -12.62 -3.22
CA GLU A 10 7.70 -13.87 -3.44
C GLU A 10 7.10 -14.35 -2.12
N ASP A 11 5.95 -13.82 -1.75
CA ASP A 11 5.18 -14.35 -0.65
C ASP A 11 4.18 -15.39 -1.17
N GLU A 12 4.64 -16.63 -1.29
CA GLU A 12 3.79 -17.77 -1.67
C GLU A 12 2.59 -17.94 -0.73
N LYS A 13 2.70 -17.48 0.52
CA LYS A 13 1.60 -17.55 1.50
C LYS A 13 0.43 -16.67 1.09
N ILE A 14 0.69 -15.51 0.48
CA ILE A 14 -0.37 -14.66 -0.07
C ILE A 14 -1.07 -15.34 -1.24
N ASP A 15 -0.33 -16.01 -2.11
CA ASP A 15 -0.91 -16.70 -3.27
C ASP A 15 -1.79 -17.88 -2.84
N VAL A 16 -1.32 -18.65 -1.87
CA VAL A 16 -2.11 -19.74 -1.26
C VAL A 16 -3.38 -19.17 -0.61
N TRP A 17 -3.23 -18.13 0.21
CA TRP A 17 -4.36 -17.49 0.88
C TRP A 17 -5.39 -16.93 -0.13
N ALA A 18 -4.94 -16.26 -1.17
CA ALA A 18 -5.80 -15.71 -2.21
C ALA A 18 -6.60 -16.83 -2.90
N LYS A 19 -5.92 -17.92 -3.29
CA LYS A 19 -6.55 -19.07 -3.93
C LYS A 19 -7.59 -19.73 -3.02
N GLU A 20 -7.27 -19.95 -1.75
CA GLU A 20 -8.18 -20.55 -0.77
C GLU A 20 -9.42 -19.69 -0.51
N ASN A 21 -9.31 -18.37 -0.65
CA ASN A 21 -10.40 -17.41 -0.44
C ASN A 21 -11.08 -16.96 -1.75
N GLY A 22 -10.74 -17.56 -2.90
CA GLY A 22 -11.38 -17.30 -4.18
C GLY A 22 -10.96 -15.97 -4.84
N TYR A 23 -9.79 -15.44 -4.49
CA TYR A 23 -9.24 -14.24 -5.10
C TYR A 23 -8.28 -14.55 -6.24
N GLU A 24 -8.35 -13.75 -7.28
CA GLU A 24 -7.37 -13.74 -8.38
C GLU A 24 -6.20 -12.81 -8.01
N VAL A 25 -4.98 -13.26 -8.30
CA VAL A 25 -3.76 -12.49 -8.00
C VAL A 25 -3.30 -11.74 -9.25
N TYR A 26 -3.24 -10.42 -9.17
CA TYR A 26 -2.64 -9.54 -10.16
C TYR A 26 -1.28 -9.07 -9.64
N GLU A 27 -0.21 -9.52 -10.26
CA GLU A 27 1.16 -9.13 -9.93
C GLU A 27 1.70 -8.18 -11.00
N LEU A 28 1.86 -6.90 -10.62
CA LEU A 28 2.45 -5.90 -11.49
C LEU A 28 3.96 -6.13 -11.63
N LEU A 29 4.51 -5.72 -12.78
CA LEU A 29 5.89 -5.97 -13.18
C LEU A 29 6.19 -7.46 -13.46
N ASN A 30 5.17 -8.30 -13.55
CA ASN A 30 5.34 -9.67 -13.99
C ASN A 30 5.65 -9.70 -15.50
N ASN A 31 6.86 -10.13 -15.84
CA ASN A 31 7.32 -10.20 -17.23
C ASN A 31 6.56 -11.21 -18.10
N ASP A 32 5.87 -12.17 -17.46
CA ASP A 32 5.09 -13.21 -18.16
C ASP A 32 3.72 -12.70 -18.63
N ILE A 33 3.28 -11.54 -18.12
CA ILE A 33 2.00 -10.92 -18.47
C ILE A 33 2.26 -9.49 -18.97
N PRO A 34 2.40 -9.30 -20.32
CA PRO A 34 2.78 -8.00 -20.89
C PRO A 34 1.86 -6.84 -20.49
N GLU A 35 0.55 -7.08 -20.34
CA GLU A 35 -0.43 -6.08 -19.93
C GLU A 35 -0.20 -5.56 -18.51
N LEU A 36 0.25 -6.42 -17.59
CA LEU A 36 0.58 -6.04 -16.22
C LEU A 36 1.97 -5.41 -16.12
N TYR A 37 2.91 -5.85 -16.97
CA TYR A 37 4.25 -5.28 -17.02
C TYR A 37 4.24 -3.84 -17.56
N SER A 38 3.42 -3.57 -18.58
CA SER A 38 3.31 -2.27 -19.24
C SER A 38 2.22 -1.36 -18.68
N ALA A 39 1.62 -1.70 -17.54
CA ALA A 39 0.55 -0.92 -16.93
C ALA A 39 0.98 0.54 -16.71
N GLY A 40 0.26 1.47 -17.32
CA GLY A 40 0.49 2.90 -17.13
C GLY A 40 -0.05 3.42 -15.79
N PRO A 41 0.13 4.72 -15.50
CA PRO A 41 -0.34 5.31 -14.24
C PRO A 41 -1.86 5.16 -14.01
N GLY A 42 -2.66 5.24 -15.07
CA GLY A 42 -4.12 5.08 -14.99
C GLY A 42 -4.52 3.67 -14.61
N GLU A 43 -3.93 2.66 -15.24
CA GLU A 43 -4.14 1.26 -14.93
C GLU A 43 -3.67 0.90 -13.53
N PHE A 44 -2.52 1.42 -13.10
CA PHE A 44 -2.00 1.26 -11.75
C PHE A 44 -2.99 1.74 -10.69
N ILE A 45 -3.50 2.96 -10.84
CA ILE A 45 -4.51 3.54 -9.93
C ILE A 45 -5.81 2.73 -9.97
N SER A 46 -6.26 2.32 -11.16
CA SER A 46 -7.47 1.49 -11.33
C SER A 46 -7.33 0.14 -10.61
N LEU A 47 -6.20 -0.52 -10.75
CA LEU A 47 -5.93 -1.80 -10.08
C LEU A 47 -5.94 -1.66 -8.56
N ILE A 48 -5.34 -0.61 -8.01
CA ILE A 48 -5.39 -0.36 -6.56
C ILE A 48 -6.82 -0.10 -6.10
N SER A 49 -7.55 0.79 -6.78
CA SER A 49 -8.91 1.18 -6.39
C SER A 49 -9.92 0.05 -6.41
N ASN A 50 -9.67 -1.01 -7.19
CA ASN A 50 -10.53 -2.19 -7.30
C ASN A 50 -9.98 -3.41 -6.55
N ALA A 51 -8.80 -3.34 -5.96
CA ALA A 51 -8.21 -4.46 -5.24
C ALA A 51 -8.98 -4.80 -3.96
N ALA A 52 -9.18 -6.10 -3.69
CA ALA A 52 -9.64 -6.56 -2.39
C ALA A 52 -8.54 -6.48 -1.32
N LEU A 53 -7.28 -6.71 -1.73
CA LEU A 53 -6.10 -6.59 -0.89
C LEU A 53 -4.92 -6.10 -1.76
N VAL A 54 -4.15 -5.17 -1.24
CA VAL A 54 -2.92 -4.66 -1.85
C VAL A 54 -1.72 -5.10 -1.04
N CYS A 55 -0.76 -5.77 -1.67
CA CYS A 55 0.50 -6.21 -1.07
C CYS A 55 1.65 -5.47 -1.77
N SER A 56 2.42 -4.66 -1.05
CA SER A 56 3.43 -3.83 -1.69
C SER A 56 4.57 -3.38 -0.76
N ASP A 57 5.73 -3.16 -1.36
CA ASP A 57 6.88 -2.47 -0.78
C ASP A 57 7.04 -1.03 -1.33
N SER A 58 6.06 -0.57 -2.11
CA SER A 58 6.05 0.77 -2.70
C SER A 58 5.28 1.76 -1.84
N PHE A 59 5.95 2.84 -1.45
CA PHE A 59 5.34 3.91 -0.67
C PHE A 59 4.09 4.52 -1.35
N HIS A 60 4.17 4.81 -2.64
CA HIS A 60 3.04 5.37 -3.38
C HIS A 60 1.86 4.41 -3.46
N CYS A 61 2.12 3.11 -3.61
CA CYS A 61 1.08 2.10 -3.64
C CYS A 61 0.29 2.07 -2.32
N ILE A 62 0.97 2.17 -1.18
CA ILE A 62 0.33 2.22 0.14
C ILE A 62 -0.43 3.53 0.34
N VAL A 63 0.12 4.68 -0.08
CA VAL A 63 -0.59 5.97 -0.04
C VAL A 63 -1.91 5.89 -0.81
N PHE A 64 -1.92 5.36 -2.03
CA PHE A 64 -3.14 5.19 -2.81
C PHE A 64 -4.11 4.19 -2.17
N SER A 65 -3.59 3.12 -1.55
CA SER A 65 -4.44 2.17 -0.81
C SER A 65 -5.19 2.85 0.34
N ILE A 66 -4.53 3.76 1.08
CA ILE A 66 -5.16 4.55 2.13
C ILE A 66 -6.22 5.50 1.53
N ILE A 67 -5.88 6.23 0.46
CA ILE A 67 -6.80 7.17 -0.21
C ILE A 67 -8.07 6.45 -0.70
N PHE A 68 -7.93 5.27 -1.28
CA PHE A 68 -9.05 4.48 -1.80
C PHE A 68 -9.70 3.55 -0.77
N SER A 69 -9.27 3.60 0.48
CA SER A 69 -9.76 2.74 1.56
C SER A 69 -9.68 1.26 1.21
N ARG A 70 -8.54 0.82 0.68
CA ARG A 70 -8.29 -0.58 0.33
C ARG A 70 -7.42 -1.26 1.38
N PRO A 71 -7.80 -2.46 1.84
CA PRO A 71 -6.94 -3.26 2.69
C PRO A 71 -5.56 -3.45 2.07
N PHE A 72 -4.52 -3.31 2.88
CA PHE A 72 -3.15 -3.42 2.40
C PHE A 72 -2.22 -4.10 3.40
N LEU A 73 -1.11 -4.61 2.90
CA LEU A 73 0.01 -5.14 3.66
C LEU A 73 1.30 -4.48 3.17
N VAL A 74 2.08 -3.97 4.10
CA VAL A 74 3.39 -3.35 3.81
C VAL A 74 4.48 -4.40 3.91
N TYR A 75 5.30 -4.49 2.88
CA TYR A 75 6.47 -5.36 2.82
C TYR A 75 7.74 -4.54 3.01
N ALA A 76 8.69 -5.07 3.78
CA ALA A 76 10.02 -4.50 3.87
C ALA A 76 10.81 -4.82 2.59
N ARG A 77 11.52 -3.81 2.05
CA ARG A 77 12.46 -4.00 0.94
C ARG A 77 13.83 -4.31 1.51
N GLN A 78 14.44 -5.39 1.06
CA GLN A 78 15.80 -5.73 1.48
C GLN A 78 16.83 -4.70 1.00
N GLY A 79 17.84 -4.44 1.81
CA GLY A 79 18.94 -3.53 1.48
C GLY A 79 18.66 -2.02 1.60
N SER A 80 17.42 -1.61 1.92
CA SER A 80 17.05 -0.20 2.10
C SER A 80 16.59 0.12 3.53
N GLU A 81 17.13 -0.57 4.51
CA GLU A 81 16.54 -0.81 5.83
C GLU A 81 16.17 0.43 6.66
N ASN A 82 16.91 1.52 6.57
CA ASN A 82 16.66 2.64 7.49
C ASN A 82 15.76 3.75 6.92
N TYR A 83 15.96 4.17 5.69
CA TYR A 83 15.24 5.33 5.16
C TYR A 83 13.82 4.99 4.68
N MET A 84 13.66 3.88 3.97
CA MET A 84 12.33 3.49 3.46
C MET A 84 11.39 3.07 4.58
N THR A 85 11.90 2.34 5.59
CA THR A 85 11.14 1.94 6.77
C THR A 85 10.62 3.17 7.53
N SER A 86 11.48 4.17 7.76
CA SER A 86 11.11 5.42 8.43
C SER A 86 9.97 6.18 7.73
N ARG A 87 9.93 6.19 6.40
CA ARG A 87 8.83 6.82 5.65
C ARG A 87 7.50 6.07 5.84
N PHE A 88 7.54 4.74 5.79
CA PHE A 88 6.37 3.92 6.08
C PHE A 88 5.89 4.09 7.51
N ASP A 89 6.79 4.03 8.49
CA ASP A 89 6.42 4.22 9.89
C ASP A 89 5.75 5.57 10.11
N THR A 90 6.27 6.64 9.52
CA THR A 90 5.67 7.96 9.57
C THR A 90 4.25 7.96 8.97
N LEU A 91 4.06 7.36 7.78
CA LEU A 91 2.77 7.28 7.12
C LEU A 91 1.76 6.46 7.93
N LEU A 92 2.17 5.27 8.36
CA LEU A 92 1.31 4.35 9.10
C LEU A 92 0.89 4.94 10.45
N ASN A 93 1.81 5.55 11.20
CA ASN A 93 1.51 6.24 12.45
C ASN A 93 0.52 7.40 12.24
N LYS A 94 0.68 8.19 11.20
CA LYS A 94 -0.22 9.31 10.89
C LYS A 94 -1.66 8.84 10.66
N PHE A 95 -1.85 7.68 10.03
CA PHE A 95 -3.17 7.18 9.67
C PHE A 95 -3.70 6.05 10.57
N GLY A 96 -2.92 5.57 11.54
CA GLY A 96 -3.33 4.54 12.49
C GLY A 96 -3.27 3.12 11.92
N PHE A 97 -2.27 2.85 11.09
CA PHE A 97 -2.06 1.57 10.42
C PHE A 97 -0.71 0.92 10.78
N GLU A 98 -0.19 1.17 11.99
CA GLU A 98 1.10 0.69 12.46
C GLU A 98 1.19 -0.84 12.45
N ASP A 99 0.06 -1.49 12.56
CA ASP A 99 -0.08 -2.96 12.53
C ASP A 99 -0.08 -3.56 11.11
N ARG A 100 -0.02 -2.74 10.05
CA ARG A 100 -0.16 -3.25 8.66
C ARG A 100 1.13 -3.73 8.01
N TRP A 101 2.23 -3.79 8.74
CA TRP A 101 3.40 -4.54 8.30
C TRP A 101 3.07 -6.02 8.14
N LYS A 102 3.46 -6.63 7.01
CA LYS A 102 3.11 -8.02 6.67
C LYS A 102 3.43 -9.02 7.79
N HIS A 103 4.57 -8.85 8.45
CA HIS A 103 5.01 -9.73 9.52
C HIS A 103 4.19 -9.60 10.81
N LEU A 104 3.38 -8.55 10.96
CA LEU A 104 2.51 -8.32 12.12
C LEU A 104 1.06 -8.79 11.89
N VAL A 105 0.68 -9.04 10.64
CA VAL A 105 -0.71 -9.34 10.29
C VAL A 105 -0.91 -10.84 10.09
N ALA A 106 -1.82 -11.42 10.86
CA ALA A 106 -2.24 -12.81 10.67
C ALA A 106 -3.22 -12.91 9.47
N PRO A 107 -3.24 -14.06 8.74
CA PRO A 107 -4.04 -14.23 7.52
C PRO A 107 -5.53 -13.91 7.66
N GLU A 108 -6.14 -14.21 8.79
CA GLU A 108 -7.55 -13.91 9.11
C GLU A 108 -7.85 -12.41 9.22
N ASN A 109 -6.81 -11.57 9.30
CA ASN A 109 -6.90 -10.12 9.44
C ASN A 109 -6.46 -9.36 8.18
N TYR A 110 -6.07 -10.03 7.08
CA TYR A 110 -5.57 -9.36 5.89
C TYR A 110 -6.54 -8.32 5.32
N LEU A 111 -7.83 -8.60 5.33
CA LEU A 111 -8.88 -7.70 4.82
C LEU A 111 -9.41 -6.71 5.87
N LYS A 112 -8.99 -6.82 7.13
CA LYS A 112 -9.50 -5.97 8.21
C LYS A 112 -8.66 -4.71 8.33
N CYS A 113 -9.15 -3.61 7.78
CA CYS A 113 -8.60 -2.27 7.95
C CYS A 113 -9.71 -1.32 8.40
N ASP A 114 -9.47 -0.57 9.45
CA ASP A 114 -10.39 0.48 9.91
C ASP A 114 -10.00 1.83 9.30
N TYR A 115 -10.83 2.32 8.39
CA TYR A 115 -10.64 3.60 7.70
C TYR A 115 -11.44 4.75 8.30
N SER A 116 -12.15 4.54 9.42
CA SER A 116 -13.06 5.53 9.99
C SER A 116 -12.41 6.86 10.36
N ALA A 117 -11.16 6.83 10.80
CA ALA A 117 -10.39 8.02 11.16
C ALA A 117 -9.61 8.67 10.00
N VAL A 118 -9.56 8.04 8.84
CA VAL A 118 -8.74 8.51 7.70
C VAL A 118 -9.22 9.85 7.16
N PRO A 119 -10.52 10.11 6.93
CA PRO A 119 -10.98 11.40 6.42
C PRO A 119 -10.55 12.59 7.28
N GLU A 120 -10.74 12.51 8.59
CA GLU A 120 -10.34 13.57 9.53
C GLU A 120 -8.82 13.78 9.54
N ARG A 121 -8.06 12.71 9.56
CA ARG A 121 -6.59 12.77 9.55
C ARG A 121 -6.06 13.34 8.23
N LEU A 122 -6.66 12.97 7.09
CA LEU A 122 -6.31 13.51 5.79
C LEU A 122 -6.60 15.02 5.70
N GLU A 123 -7.76 15.46 6.15
CA GLU A 123 -8.12 16.87 6.19
C GLU A 123 -7.13 17.68 7.04
N LYS A 124 -6.74 17.17 8.20
CA LYS A 124 -5.72 17.78 9.05
C LYS A 124 -4.37 17.94 8.34
N GLU A 125 -3.89 16.90 7.66
CA GLU A 125 -2.63 16.98 6.90
C GLU A 125 -2.73 17.97 5.74
N GLN A 126 -3.85 18.01 5.03
CA GLN A 126 -4.11 18.98 3.97
C GLN A 126 -4.10 20.41 4.51
N GLN A 127 -4.75 20.67 5.64
CA GLN A 127 -4.78 22.00 6.26
C GLN A 127 -3.38 22.46 6.68
N GLN A 128 -2.60 21.59 7.33
CA GLN A 128 -1.22 21.89 7.71
C GLN A 128 -0.34 22.23 6.48
N PHE A 129 -0.52 21.52 5.38
CA PHE A 129 0.19 21.80 4.14
C PHE A 129 -0.21 23.16 3.54
N MET A 130 -1.51 23.46 3.52
CA MET A 130 -2.01 24.77 3.04
C MET A 130 -1.51 25.93 3.91
N ASP A 131 -1.50 25.78 5.23
CA ASP A 131 -0.96 26.75 6.17
C ASP A 131 0.54 26.99 5.93
N TYR A 132 1.30 25.90 5.74
CA TYR A 132 2.72 25.99 5.37
C TYR A 132 2.92 26.75 4.07
N LEU A 133 2.21 26.39 2.99
CA LEU A 133 2.30 27.10 1.71
C LEU A 133 1.95 28.58 1.85
N SER A 134 0.90 28.90 2.58
CA SER A 134 0.49 30.30 2.81
C SER A 134 1.55 31.12 3.53
N ASN A 135 2.34 30.50 4.41
CA ASN A 135 3.43 31.16 5.12
C ASN A 135 4.70 31.30 4.26
N VAL A 136 4.99 30.35 3.40
CA VAL A 136 6.20 30.36 2.55
C VAL A 136 6.03 31.27 1.34
N LEU A 137 4.82 31.36 0.79
CA LEU A 137 4.51 32.15 -0.41
C LEU A 137 4.19 33.63 -0.12
N LYS A 138 4.26 34.04 1.13
CA LYS A 138 4.20 35.46 1.52
C LYS A 138 5.56 36.10 1.35
#